data_5e860825bf2e53787856d0e47b6f64dd
#
_entry.id   5e860825bf2e53787856d0e47b6f64dd
#
_cell.length_a   1.000
_cell.length_b   1.000
_cell.length_c   1.000
_cell.angle_alpha   90.00
_cell.angle_beta   90.00
_cell.angle_gamma   90.00
#
_symmetry.space_group_name_H-M   'P 1'
#
loop_
_entity.id
_entity.type
_entity.pdbx_description
1 polymer ?
#
loop_
_entity_poly.entity_id
_entity_poly.type
_entity_poly.pdbx_seq_one_letter_code
_entity_poly.pdbx_strand_id
1 'polypeptide(L)'
;YAQLIPQIKWMQQLAQILRARRFDRGAMNISSNESKFVIENGRIKDILPRPTGESERMIEEFMLTANQAAATLAMEQELPFIYRVHEQPPVIKINLLHDLLTRLNLPAQRLLENPQPKDFSDMLEGGRGT
;
A
#
# COMPACT_ATOMS: atom_id res chain seq x y z
N TYR A 1 8.00 -30.00 -8.65
CA TYR A 1 7.68 -28.78 -7.87
C TYR A 1 7.75 -29.00 -6.36
N ALA A 2 7.63 -30.26 -5.85
CA ALA A 2 7.66 -30.54 -4.39
C ALA A 2 8.90 -30.01 -3.67
N GLN A 3 10.05 -29.99 -4.34
CA GLN A 3 11.32 -29.48 -3.80
C GLN A 3 11.32 -27.95 -3.56
N LEU A 4 10.44 -27.21 -4.22
CA LEU A 4 10.34 -25.75 -4.09
C LEU A 4 9.38 -25.30 -2.98
N ILE A 5 8.55 -26.20 -2.46
CA ILE A 5 7.54 -25.86 -1.44
C ILE A 5 8.15 -25.25 -0.18
N PRO A 6 9.27 -25.79 0.37
CA PRO A 6 9.90 -25.17 1.56
C PRO A 6 10.37 -23.75 1.29
N GLN A 7 10.98 -23.49 0.14
CA GLN A 7 11.47 -22.16 -0.24
C GLN A 7 10.30 -21.16 -0.37
N ILE A 8 9.20 -21.59 -1.01
CA ILE A 8 8.01 -20.73 -1.14
C ILE A 8 7.43 -20.39 0.24
N LYS A 9 7.42 -21.34 1.18
CA LYS A 9 6.98 -21.08 2.57
C LYS A 9 7.88 -20.07 3.28
N TRP A 10 9.19 -20.15 3.10
CA TRP A 10 10.12 -19.15 3.66
C TRP A 10 9.93 -17.78 3.03
N MET A 11 9.72 -17.73 1.72
CA MET A 11 9.39 -16.48 1.01
C MET A 11 8.11 -15.86 1.55
N GLN A 12 7.06 -16.66 1.78
CA GLN A 12 5.81 -16.18 2.38
C GLN A 12 6.03 -15.61 3.78
N GLN A 13 6.78 -16.31 4.65
CA GLN A 13 7.11 -15.82 5.99
C GLN A 13 7.89 -14.50 5.94
N LEU A 14 8.89 -14.41 5.06
CA LEU A 14 9.65 -13.18 4.86
C LEU A 14 8.74 -12.03 4.38
N ALA A 15 7.88 -12.28 3.42
CA ALA A 15 6.94 -11.28 2.92
C ALA A 15 5.99 -10.79 4.03
N GLN A 16 5.53 -11.67 4.91
CA GLN A 16 4.72 -11.27 6.08
C GLN A 16 5.47 -10.35 7.03
N ILE A 17 6.75 -10.63 7.30
CA ILE A 17 7.60 -9.77 8.14
C ILE A 17 7.82 -8.41 7.48
N LEU A 18 8.13 -8.36 6.17
CA LEU A 18 8.32 -7.14 5.42
C LEU A 18 7.04 -6.29 5.41
N ARG A 19 5.89 -6.94 5.21
CA ARG A 19 4.58 -6.31 5.25
C ARG A 19 4.29 -5.71 6.62
N ALA A 20 4.47 -6.45 7.70
CA ALA A 20 4.27 -5.95 9.06
C ALA A 20 5.11 -4.69 9.31
N ARG A 21 6.41 -4.73 9.00
CA ARG A 21 7.30 -3.56 9.14
C ARG A 21 6.85 -2.36 8.29
N ARG A 22 6.29 -2.60 7.12
CA ARG A 22 5.76 -1.54 6.25
C ARG A 22 4.53 -0.88 6.87
N PHE A 23 3.63 -1.65 7.43
CA PHE A 23 2.44 -1.13 8.13
C PHE A 23 2.81 -0.41 9.43
N ASP A 24 3.78 -0.90 10.19
CA ASP A 24 4.30 -0.22 11.39
C ASP A 24 4.86 1.18 11.07
N ARG A 25 5.39 1.37 9.85
CA ARG A 25 5.85 2.67 9.35
C ARG A 25 4.73 3.55 8.79
N GLY A 26 3.47 3.10 8.80
CA GLY A 26 2.31 3.89 8.38
C GLY A 26 1.84 3.62 6.95
N ALA A 27 2.13 2.44 6.38
CA ALA A 27 1.50 2.06 5.12
C ALA A 27 -0.01 1.92 5.30
N MET A 28 -0.76 2.48 4.36
CA MET A 28 -2.23 2.43 4.37
C MET A 28 -2.71 1.19 3.61
N ASN A 29 -3.68 0.48 4.19
CA ASN A 29 -4.36 -0.61 3.48
C ASN A 29 -5.56 -0.06 2.70
N ILE A 30 -5.28 0.46 1.52
CA ILE A 30 -6.32 0.92 0.60
C ILE A 30 -6.70 -0.28 -0.28
N SER A 31 -7.86 -0.88 -0.01
CA SER A 31 -8.38 -1.94 -0.85
C SER A 31 -8.99 -1.33 -2.12
N SER A 32 -8.33 -1.50 -3.25
CA SER A 32 -8.95 -1.30 -4.55
C SER A 32 -9.44 -2.65 -5.07
N ASN A 33 -10.72 -2.75 -5.36
CA ASN A 33 -11.26 -3.93 -6.02
C ASN A 33 -10.95 -3.82 -7.52
N GLU A 34 -9.94 -4.56 -7.98
CA GLU A 34 -9.75 -4.77 -9.41
C GLU A 34 -10.92 -5.57 -9.98
N SER A 35 -11.35 -5.22 -11.17
CA SER A 35 -12.41 -5.94 -11.87
C SER A 35 -11.80 -6.91 -12.88
N LYS A 36 -12.26 -8.17 -12.85
CA LYS A 36 -11.95 -9.18 -13.86
C LYS A 36 -13.11 -9.31 -14.83
N PHE A 37 -12.86 -9.07 -16.10
CA PHE A 37 -13.84 -9.31 -17.14
C PHE A 37 -13.90 -10.79 -17.50
N VAL A 38 -15.10 -11.37 -17.44
CA VAL A 38 -15.36 -12.72 -17.96
C VAL A 38 -15.79 -12.56 -19.40
N ILE A 39 -14.96 -13.05 -20.32
CA ILE A 39 -15.21 -12.95 -21.76
C ILE A 39 -15.65 -14.31 -22.28
N GLU A 40 -16.80 -14.37 -22.94
CA GLU A 40 -17.32 -15.56 -23.63
C GLU A 40 -17.71 -15.18 -25.05
N ASN A 41 -17.18 -15.94 -26.04
CA ASN A 41 -17.37 -15.68 -27.48
C ASN A 41 -17.03 -14.26 -27.93
N GLY A 42 -15.97 -13.67 -27.37
CA GLY A 42 -15.50 -12.30 -27.68
C GLY A 42 -16.36 -11.18 -27.11
N ARG A 43 -17.32 -11.48 -26.25
CA ARG A 43 -18.18 -10.50 -25.55
C ARG A 43 -17.98 -10.60 -24.04
N ILE A 44 -18.07 -9.45 -23.37
CA ILE A 44 -18.04 -9.41 -21.89
C ILE A 44 -19.36 -10.02 -21.40
N LYS A 45 -19.25 -11.14 -20.69
CA LYS A 45 -20.38 -11.85 -20.08
C LYS A 45 -20.64 -11.36 -18.66
N ASP A 46 -19.57 -11.07 -17.91
CA ASP A 46 -19.69 -10.67 -16.50
C ASP A 46 -18.47 -9.85 -16.08
N ILE A 47 -18.62 -9.11 -14.98
CA ILE A 47 -17.56 -8.35 -14.33
C ILE A 47 -17.49 -8.79 -12.86
N LEU A 48 -16.44 -9.49 -12.50
CA LEU A 48 -16.26 -10.03 -11.16
C LEU A 48 -15.16 -9.28 -10.41
N PRO A 49 -15.26 -9.08 -9.09
CA PRO A 49 -14.16 -8.56 -8.31
C PRO A 49 -13.00 -9.57 -8.31
N ARG A 50 -11.78 -9.08 -8.53
CA ARG A 50 -10.55 -9.87 -8.44
C ARG A 50 -9.87 -9.60 -7.10
N PRO A 51 -10.01 -10.48 -6.11
CA PRO A 51 -9.29 -10.33 -4.86
C PRO A 51 -7.80 -10.57 -5.08
N THR A 52 -6.96 -9.75 -4.45
CA THR A 52 -5.51 -9.96 -4.41
C THR A 52 -5.19 -11.17 -3.54
N GLY A 53 -4.55 -12.18 -4.11
CA GLY A 53 -4.18 -13.41 -3.41
C GLY A 53 -2.90 -13.28 -2.58
N GLU A 54 -2.55 -14.34 -1.85
CA GLU A 54 -1.33 -14.41 -1.04
C GLU A 54 -0.05 -14.36 -1.89
N SER A 55 -0.07 -14.97 -3.07
CA SER A 55 1.06 -14.96 -4.00
C SER A 55 1.35 -13.57 -4.56
N GLU A 56 0.31 -12.85 -4.96
CA GLU A 56 0.45 -11.47 -5.43
C GLU A 56 1.00 -10.56 -4.32
N ARG A 57 0.49 -10.70 -3.10
CA ARG A 57 0.99 -9.94 -1.94
C ARG A 57 2.45 -10.24 -1.62
N MET A 58 2.86 -11.50 -1.72
CA MET A 58 4.24 -11.90 -1.52
C MET A 58 5.17 -11.25 -2.54
N ILE A 59 4.79 -11.27 -3.81
CA ILE A 59 5.58 -10.64 -4.88
C ILE A 59 5.58 -9.11 -4.72
N GLU A 60 4.46 -8.49 -4.34
CA GLU A 60 4.38 -7.06 -4.04
C GLU A 60 5.42 -6.64 -3.00
N GLU A 61 5.52 -7.34 -1.86
CA GLU A 61 6.47 -6.98 -0.81
C GLU A 61 7.93 -7.13 -1.25
N PHE A 62 8.25 -8.15 -2.04
CA PHE A 62 9.59 -8.31 -2.61
C PHE A 62 9.92 -7.22 -3.63
N MET A 63 8.97 -6.88 -4.49
CA MET A 63 9.14 -5.82 -5.48
C MET A 63 9.36 -4.45 -4.80
N LEU A 64 8.57 -4.13 -3.77
CA LEU A 64 8.73 -2.90 -2.99
C LEU A 64 10.10 -2.85 -2.31
N THR A 65 10.53 -3.96 -1.69
CA THR A 65 11.82 -4.05 -1.02
C THR A 65 12.99 -3.91 -2.02
N ALA A 66 12.91 -4.56 -3.17
CA ALA A 66 13.91 -4.46 -4.21
C ALA A 66 14.02 -3.03 -4.76
N ASN A 67 12.88 -2.37 -5.01
CA ASN A 67 12.85 -0.99 -5.47
C ASN A 67 13.47 -0.02 -4.45
N GLN A 68 13.18 -0.20 -3.16
CA GLN A 68 13.79 0.59 -2.09
C GLN A 68 15.31 0.36 -2.02
N ALA A 69 15.76 -0.89 -2.07
CA ALA A 69 17.18 -1.22 -2.04
C ALA A 69 17.93 -0.62 -3.24
N ALA A 70 17.37 -0.72 -4.44
CA ALA A 70 17.97 -0.14 -5.65
C ALA A 70 18.06 1.39 -5.56
N ALA A 71 17.01 2.06 -5.09
CA ALA A 71 17.02 3.52 -4.93
C ALA A 71 18.01 3.95 -3.85
N THR A 72 18.08 3.25 -2.72
CA THR A 72 19.05 3.53 -1.64
C THR A 72 20.49 3.38 -2.15
N LEU A 73 20.79 2.26 -2.81
CA LEU A 73 22.13 2.01 -3.37
C LEU A 73 22.53 3.09 -4.37
N ALA A 74 21.63 3.47 -5.27
CA ALA A 74 21.90 4.52 -6.24
C ALA A 74 22.16 5.88 -5.57
N MET A 75 21.43 6.19 -4.51
CA MET A 75 21.60 7.43 -3.75
C MET A 75 22.95 7.43 -2.98
N GLU A 76 23.29 6.33 -2.31
CA GLU A 76 24.53 6.19 -1.53
C GLU A 76 25.79 6.23 -2.41
N GLN A 77 25.68 5.75 -3.64
CA GLN A 77 26.80 5.73 -4.60
C GLN A 77 26.76 6.89 -5.61
N GLU A 78 25.85 7.86 -5.41
CA GLU A 78 25.69 9.03 -6.29
C GLU A 78 25.53 8.65 -7.78
N LEU A 79 24.86 7.51 -8.05
CA LEU A 79 24.65 7.04 -9.41
C LEU A 79 23.57 7.87 -10.11
N PRO A 80 23.67 8.09 -11.45
CA PRO A 80 22.61 8.68 -12.23
C PRO A 80 21.41 7.72 -12.25
N PHE A 81 20.33 8.08 -11.52
CA PHE A 81 19.15 7.24 -11.33
C PHE A 81 17.88 8.08 -11.39
N ILE A 82 16.80 7.52 -11.94
CA ILE A 82 15.50 8.19 -11.99
C ILE A 82 14.68 7.75 -10.78
N TYR A 83 14.42 8.70 -9.86
CA TYR A 83 13.62 8.45 -8.67
C TYR A 83 12.16 8.83 -8.90
N ARG A 84 11.24 7.96 -8.48
CA ARG A 84 9.84 8.33 -8.35
C ARG A 84 9.63 8.94 -6.96
N VAL A 85 9.41 10.23 -6.92
CA VAL A 85 9.15 10.96 -5.67
C VAL A 85 7.67 11.30 -5.54
N HIS A 86 7.19 11.36 -4.30
CA HIS A 86 5.89 11.89 -3.94
C HIS A 86 6.10 13.05 -2.97
N GLU A 87 5.61 14.20 -3.37
CA GLU A 87 5.62 15.38 -2.50
C GLU A 87 4.61 15.23 -1.37
N GLN A 88 4.79 16.03 -0.32
CA GLN A 88 3.79 16.09 0.75
C GLN A 88 2.46 16.60 0.21
N PRO A 89 1.33 16.15 0.77
CA PRO A 89 0.02 16.61 0.36
C PRO A 89 -0.10 18.14 0.53
N PRO A 90 -0.68 18.86 -0.45
CA PRO A 90 -0.91 20.29 -0.30
C PRO A 90 -1.76 20.61 0.94
N VAL A 91 -1.40 21.68 1.65
CA VAL A 91 -2.09 22.11 2.89
C VAL A 91 -3.61 22.24 2.70
N ILE A 92 -4.04 22.72 1.52
CA ILE A 92 -5.47 22.86 1.19
C ILE A 92 -6.17 21.50 1.24
N LYS A 93 -5.55 20.43 0.72
CA LYS A 93 -6.13 19.08 0.74
C LYS A 93 -6.16 18.50 2.15
N ILE A 94 -5.15 18.81 2.97
CA ILE A 94 -5.12 18.40 4.37
C ILE A 94 -6.25 19.08 5.15
N ASN A 95 -6.47 20.38 4.96
CA ASN A 95 -7.55 21.11 5.60
C ASN A 95 -8.93 20.57 5.18
N LEU A 96 -9.14 20.29 3.89
CA LEU A 96 -10.39 19.69 3.41
C LEU A 96 -10.64 18.31 4.03
N LEU A 97 -9.60 17.49 4.16
CA LEU A 97 -9.70 16.21 4.83
C LEU A 97 -10.02 16.36 6.32
N HIS A 98 -9.35 17.28 7.01
CA HIS A 98 -9.60 17.61 8.41
C HIS A 98 -11.07 18.02 8.63
N ASP A 99 -11.60 18.92 7.80
CA ASP A 99 -12.99 19.38 7.89
C ASP A 99 -13.98 18.25 7.67
N LEU A 100 -13.72 17.38 6.68
CA LEU A 100 -14.54 16.20 6.42
C LEU A 100 -14.58 15.26 7.62
N LEU A 101 -13.43 14.95 8.20
CA LEU A 101 -13.33 14.06 9.35
C LEU A 101 -14.01 14.64 10.59
N THR A 102 -13.84 15.95 10.81
CA THR A 102 -14.52 16.65 11.91
C THR A 102 -16.04 16.57 11.77
N ARG A 103 -16.58 16.73 10.56
CA ARG A 103 -18.02 16.55 10.28
C ARG A 103 -18.50 15.11 10.50
N LEU A 104 -17.62 14.13 10.31
CA LEU A 104 -17.91 12.71 10.56
C LEU A 104 -17.65 12.28 12.01
N ASN A 105 -17.29 13.22 12.91
CA ASN A 105 -16.88 12.97 14.30
C ASN A 105 -15.71 11.99 14.42
N LEU A 106 -14.79 11.99 13.44
CA LEU A 106 -13.57 11.21 13.45
C LEU A 106 -12.38 12.04 13.97
N PRO A 107 -11.38 11.43 14.63
CA PRO A 107 -10.22 12.14 15.15
C PRO A 107 -9.38 12.72 14.01
N ALA A 108 -9.25 14.04 13.93
CA ALA A 108 -8.60 14.76 12.84
C ALA A 108 -7.45 15.69 13.29
N GLN A 109 -7.25 15.91 14.58
CA GLN A 109 -6.35 16.93 15.11
C GLN A 109 -4.89 16.78 14.68
N ARG A 110 -4.39 15.55 14.58
CA ARG A 110 -3.00 15.27 14.18
C ARG A 110 -2.67 15.66 12.74
N LEU A 111 -3.68 15.84 11.89
CA LEU A 111 -3.49 16.21 10.48
C LEU A 111 -3.01 17.65 10.30
N LEU A 112 -3.20 18.54 11.28
CA LEU A 112 -2.82 19.95 11.19
C LEU A 112 -1.36 20.22 11.62
N GLU A 113 -0.72 19.28 12.30
CA GLU A 113 0.61 19.41 12.88
C GLU A 113 1.65 18.54 12.15
N ASN A 114 1.95 18.84 10.87
CA ASN A 114 2.93 18.11 10.06
C ASN A 114 2.67 16.59 10.02
N PRO A 115 1.54 16.15 9.42
CA PRO A 115 1.08 14.77 9.49
C PRO A 115 2.09 13.78 8.87
N GLN A 116 2.34 12.71 9.58
CA GLN A 116 3.16 11.59 9.13
C GLN A 116 2.29 10.51 8.46
N PRO A 117 2.85 9.64 7.62
CA PRO A 117 2.11 8.54 6.99
C PRO A 117 1.30 7.70 8.00
N LYS A 118 1.82 7.51 9.20
CA LYS A 118 1.17 6.76 10.26
C LYS A 118 -0.11 7.43 10.76
N ASP A 119 -0.16 8.76 10.81
CA ASP A 119 -1.36 9.49 11.25
C ASP A 119 -2.53 9.24 10.30
N PHE A 120 -2.27 9.15 8.98
CA PHE A 120 -3.28 8.80 7.99
C PHE A 120 -3.71 7.33 8.09
N SER A 121 -2.78 6.41 8.39
CA SER A 121 -3.08 5.00 8.58
C SER A 121 -3.98 4.77 9.80
N ASP A 122 -3.61 5.33 10.94
CA ASP A 122 -4.35 5.23 12.21
C ASP A 122 -5.77 5.81 12.07
N MET A 123 -5.90 6.91 11.33
CA MET A 123 -7.18 7.54 11.04
C MET A 123 -8.10 6.65 10.19
N LEU A 124 -7.56 6.03 9.13
CA LEU A 124 -8.33 5.12 8.28
C LEU A 124 -8.77 3.87 9.04
N GLU A 125 -7.95 3.37 9.95
CA GLU A 125 -8.31 2.23 10.79
C GLU A 125 -9.38 2.60 11.81
N GLY A 126 -9.29 3.78 12.42
CA GLY A 126 -10.31 4.30 13.35
C GLY A 126 -11.67 4.56 12.69
N GLY A 127 -11.70 4.82 11.38
CA GLY A 127 -12.95 5.00 10.60
C GLY A 127 -13.56 3.70 10.05
N ARG A 128 -12.90 2.56 10.19
CA ARG A 128 -13.46 1.26 9.76
C ARG A 128 -14.52 0.79 10.74
N GLY A 129 -15.75 0.85 10.33
CA GLY A 129 -16.89 0.32 11.10
C GLY A 129 -17.83 1.39 11.68
N THR A 130 -17.64 2.64 11.27
CA THR A 130 -18.62 3.72 11.54
C THR A 130 -19.53 3.97 10.36
#